data_b4dc020262641e4a7127cad6cdb176ae
#
_entry.id   b4dc020262641e4a7127cad6cdb176ae
#
_cell.length_a   1.000
_cell.length_b   1.000
_cell.length_c   1.000
_cell.angle_alpha   90.00
_cell.angle_beta   90.00
_cell.angle_gamma   90.00
#
_symmetry.space_group_name_H-M   'P 1'
#
loop_
_entity.id
_entity.type
_entity.pdbx_description
1 polymer ?
#
loop_
_entity_poly.entity_id
_entity_poly.type
_entity_poly.pdbx_seq_one_letter_code
_entity_poly.pdbx_strand_id
1 'polypeptide(L)'
;CGIYENTGQKMILTDERSKKTKLICNENYERMRGMQMEVAGFLALGILVGLLGALLGIGGGMVIVPLLVFVWHYEPQLAIGTSVLVVLLNAVSGTWGYIRQKKVCVDAALKFAVATVPGAFLGSYAAEYLQGRLFYLVFGAFFVLAAINMYRKASKNAAGKTAGVVPEVYNWKLGVLCSVGVGFLASILGIGGGIVHVPFMVYVLNFPVHVAIATSTCILAVSSLAGLVSHAMLGHIVWTSGLAIGAGAFVGAQGGVALAQRLQSGILMKLASVLVLITGIKFLMNAL
;
A
#
# COMPACT_ATOMS: atom_id res chain seq x y z
N CYS A 1 58.70 -15.23 -45.81
CA CYS A 1 58.62 -14.20 -44.74
C CYS A 1 57.21 -13.55 -44.65
N GLY A 2 56.24 -13.90 -45.50
CA GLY A 2 54.92 -13.24 -45.52
C GLY A 2 53.78 -13.97 -44.85
N ILE A 3 53.96 -15.15 -44.25
CA ILE A 3 52.90 -15.99 -43.74
C ILE A 3 52.76 -15.90 -42.20
N TYR A 4 53.79 -15.42 -41.49
CA TYR A 4 53.80 -15.34 -40.02
C TYR A 4 53.17 -14.07 -39.45
N GLU A 5 53.12 -12.96 -40.17
CA GLU A 5 52.48 -11.71 -39.68
C GLU A 5 50.94 -11.83 -39.64
N ASN A 6 50.35 -12.62 -40.50
CA ASN A 6 48.89 -12.72 -40.58
C ASN A 6 48.28 -13.62 -39.50
N THR A 7 49.06 -14.51 -38.90
CA THR A 7 48.60 -15.38 -37.79
C THR A 7 48.62 -14.66 -36.44
N GLY A 8 49.62 -13.77 -36.23
CA GLY A 8 49.73 -12.99 -34.99
C GLY A 8 48.61 -11.96 -34.85
N GLN A 9 48.27 -11.24 -35.91
CA GLN A 9 47.15 -10.28 -35.89
C GLN A 9 45.81 -10.97 -35.72
N LYS A 10 45.57 -12.14 -36.37
CA LYS A 10 44.34 -12.92 -36.12
C LYS A 10 44.23 -13.44 -34.70
N MET A 11 45.34 -13.84 -34.10
CA MET A 11 45.40 -14.34 -32.71
C MET A 11 45.16 -13.23 -31.70
N ILE A 12 45.73 -12.03 -31.91
CA ILE A 12 45.50 -10.85 -31.09
C ILE A 12 44.06 -10.37 -31.23
N LEU A 13 43.50 -10.31 -32.43
CA LEU A 13 42.11 -9.90 -32.67
C LEU A 13 41.08 -10.89 -32.10
N THR A 14 41.44 -12.20 -32.07
CA THR A 14 40.57 -13.21 -31.43
C THR A 14 40.63 -13.12 -29.90
N ASP A 15 41.83 -12.80 -29.33
CA ASP A 15 41.97 -12.60 -27.87
C ASP A 15 41.24 -11.33 -27.41
N GLU A 16 41.38 -10.22 -28.13
CA GLU A 16 40.62 -8.99 -27.83
C GLU A 16 39.10 -9.15 -27.95
N ARG A 17 38.62 -9.85 -28.99
CA ARG A 17 37.19 -10.18 -29.13
C ARG A 17 36.73 -11.06 -27.99
N SER A 18 37.51 -12.07 -27.59
CA SER A 18 37.21 -12.95 -26.45
C SER A 18 37.15 -12.18 -25.15
N LYS A 19 38.09 -11.26 -24.90
CA LYS A 19 38.09 -10.39 -23.70
C LYS A 19 36.88 -9.45 -23.66
N LYS A 20 36.56 -8.83 -24.80
CA LYS A 20 35.40 -7.93 -24.91
C LYS A 20 34.09 -8.66 -24.74
N THR A 21 33.94 -9.88 -25.25
CA THR A 21 32.77 -10.73 -25.06
C THR A 21 32.63 -11.14 -23.57
N LYS A 22 33.71 -11.51 -22.90
CA LYS A 22 33.71 -11.84 -21.48
C LYS A 22 33.36 -10.64 -20.61
N LEU A 23 33.86 -9.45 -20.90
CA LEU A 23 33.52 -8.21 -20.22
C LEU A 23 32.01 -7.90 -20.33
N ILE A 24 31.47 -7.94 -21.56
CA ILE A 24 30.03 -7.71 -21.81
C ILE A 24 29.17 -8.77 -21.10
N CYS A 25 29.62 -10.03 -21.12
CA CYS A 25 28.91 -11.11 -20.43
C CYS A 25 28.93 -10.92 -18.90
N ASN A 26 30.05 -10.48 -18.33
CA ASN A 26 30.16 -10.19 -16.91
C ASN A 26 29.34 -8.96 -16.49
N GLU A 27 29.36 -7.88 -17.27
CA GLU A 27 28.53 -6.69 -17.03
C GLU A 27 27.03 -7.04 -17.09
N ASN A 28 26.62 -7.84 -18.07
CA ASN A 28 25.23 -8.30 -18.16
C ASN A 28 24.86 -9.23 -16.98
N TYR A 29 25.77 -10.09 -16.55
CA TYR A 29 25.55 -10.96 -15.39
C TYR A 29 25.40 -10.16 -14.10
N GLU A 30 26.28 -9.19 -13.83
CA GLU A 30 26.18 -8.34 -12.65
C GLU A 30 24.92 -7.46 -12.69
N ARG A 31 24.53 -6.96 -13.86
CA ARG A 31 23.28 -6.22 -14.05
C ARG A 31 22.06 -7.07 -13.79
N MET A 32 22.03 -8.30 -14.30
CA MET A 32 20.93 -9.25 -14.03
C MET A 32 20.87 -9.64 -12.56
N ARG A 33 22.02 -9.88 -11.92
CA ARG A 33 22.11 -10.18 -10.49
C ARG A 33 21.61 -9.03 -9.63
N GLY A 34 21.99 -7.78 -9.96
CA GLY A 34 21.48 -6.58 -9.30
C GLY A 34 19.96 -6.49 -9.41
N MET A 35 19.41 -6.67 -10.61
CA MET A 35 17.97 -6.65 -10.86
C MET A 35 17.23 -7.78 -10.11
N GLN A 36 17.79 -8.98 -10.03
CA GLN A 36 17.20 -10.08 -9.25
C GLN A 36 17.18 -9.79 -7.75
N MET A 37 18.24 -9.19 -7.21
CA MET A 37 18.29 -8.79 -5.80
C MET A 37 17.28 -7.68 -5.49
N GLU A 38 17.09 -6.74 -6.39
CA GLU A 38 16.06 -5.69 -6.26
C GLU A 38 14.64 -6.28 -6.24
N VAL A 39 14.33 -7.17 -7.18
CA VAL A 39 13.03 -7.85 -7.24
C VAL A 39 12.78 -8.69 -6.00
N ALA A 40 13.78 -9.43 -5.51
CA ALA A 40 13.66 -10.20 -4.27
C ALA A 40 13.42 -9.29 -3.05
N GLY A 41 14.08 -8.13 -2.99
CA GLY A 41 13.85 -7.11 -1.97
C GLY A 41 12.42 -6.57 -2.02
N PHE A 42 11.90 -6.25 -3.21
CA PHE A 42 10.52 -5.81 -3.41
C PHE A 42 9.49 -6.87 -3.01
N LEU A 43 9.72 -8.13 -3.35
CA LEU A 43 8.85 -9.23 -2.94
C LEU A 43 8.82 -9.38 -1.41
N ALA A 44 9.99 -9.38 -0.75
CA ALA A 44 10.08 -9.49 0.71
C ALA A 44 9.39 -8.30 1.40
N LEU A 45 9.63 -7.08 0.92
CA LEU A 45 8.93 -5.88 1.37
C LEU A 45 7.42 -6.04 1.18
N GLY A 46 6.98 -6.51 0.02
CA GLY A 46 5.59 -6.75 -0.28
C GLY A 46 4.94 -7.70 0.71
N ILE A 47 5.59 -8.82 1.03
CA ILE A 47 5.07 -9.80 2.01
C ILE A 47 4.86 -9.13 3.38
N LEU A 48 5.83 -8.37 3.86
CA LEU A 48 5.74 -7.66 5.15
C LEU A 48 4.60 -6.63 5.14
N VAL A 49 4.55 -5.81 4.10
CA VAL A 49 3.54 -4.76 3.95
C VAL A 49 2.15 -5.35 3.75
N GLY A 50 2.04 -6.43 2.98
CA GLY A 50 0.78 -7.14 2.77
C GLY A 50 0.23 -7.74 4.06
N LEU A 51 1.11 -8.34 4.85
CA LEU A 51 0.76 -8.88 6.17
C LEU A 51 0.21 -7.76 7.08
N LEU A 52 0.95 -6.66 7.23
CA LEU A 52 0.51 -5.52 8.06
C LEU A 52 -0.74 -4.85 7.51
N GLY A 53 -0.81 -4.67 6.20
CA GLY A 53 -1.94 -4.01 5.52
C GLY A 53 -3.25 -4.75 5.70
N ALA A 54 -3.25 -6.07 5.51
CA ALA A 54 -4.43 -6.91 5.71
C ALA A 54 -4.77 -7.09 7.19
N LEU A 55 -3.75 -7.26 8.06
CA LEU A 55 -3.91 -7.36 9.50
C LEU A 55 -4.69 -6.19 10.10
N LEU A 56 -4.40 -4.99 9.64
CA LEU A 56 -4.94 -3.73 10.18
C LEU A 56 -6.12 -3.18 9.36
N GLY A 57 -6.40 -3.76 8.19
CA GLY A 57 -7.43 -3.27 7.27
C GLY A 57 -7.09 -1.93 6.61
N ILE A 58 -5.79 -1.61 6.51
CA ILE A 58 -5.28 -0.31 6.03
C ILE A 58 -4.79 -0.41 4.57
N GLY A 59 -4.56 -1.61 4.06
CA GLY A 59 -4.14 -1.85 2.68
C GLY A 59 -2.63 -1.74 2.43
N GLY A 60 -1.83 -1.33 3.42
CA GLY A 60 -0.35 -1.29 3.32
C GLY A 60 0.26 -0.06 2.65
N GLY A 61 -0.50 0.75 1.92
CA GLY A 61 -0.01 1.96 1.23
C GLY A 61 0.70 2.95 2.14
N MET A 62 0.27 3.03 3.39
CA MET A 62 0.88 3.85 4.44
C MET A 62 2.38 3.53 4.68
N VAL A 63 2.78 2.29 4.48
CA VAL A 63 4.19 1.87 4.63
C VAL A 63 4.93 2.01 3.31
N ILE A 64 4.25 1.74 2.19
CA ILE A 64 4.86 1.74 0.86
C ILE A 64 5.21 3.14 0.40
N VAL A 65 4.29 4.11 0.52
CA VAL A 65 4.54 5.48 0.06
C VAL A 65 5.79 6.08 0.70
N PRO A 66 5.98 6.05 2.04
CA PRO A 66 7.22 6.54 2.65
C PRO A 66 8.46 5.79 2.19
N LEU A 67 8.37 4.47 2.02
CA LEU A 67 9.51 3.69 1.57
C LEU A 67 9.90 4.03 0.13
N LEU A 68 8.93 4.15 -0.78
CA LEU A 68 9.22 4.54 -2.16
C LEU A 68 9.82 5.95 -2.25
N VAL A 69 9.32 6.89 -1.43
CA VAL A 69 9.83 8.27 -1.43
C VAL A 69 11.21 8.37 -0.75
N PHE A 70 11.41 7.76 0.44
CA PHE A 70 12.61 7.99 1.25
C PHE A 70 13.75 7.01 0.97
N VAL A 71 13.46 5.80 0.48
CA VAL A 71 14.48 4.78 0.21
C VAL A 71 14.79 4.69 -1.28
N TRP A 72 13.75 4.70 -2.12
CA TRP A 72 13.92 4.61 -3.58
C TRP A 72 13.87 5.96 -4.29
N HIS A 73 13.66 7.06 -3.55
CA HIS A 73 13.66 8.44 -4.07
C HIS A 73 12.67 8.66 -5.23
N TYR A 74 11.53 7.97 -5.21
CA TYR A 74 10.48 8.20 -6.18
C TYR A 74 9.85 9.56 -5.97
N GLU A 75 9.47 10.19 -7.07
CA GLU A 75 8.59 11.38 -7.01
C GLU A 75 7.29 11.03 -6.29
N PRO A 76 6.72 11.97 -5.50
CA PRO A 76 5.52 11.72 -4.73
C PRO A 76 4.37 11.09 -5.51
N GLN A 77 4.11 11.58 -6.73
CA GLN A 77 3.04 11.08 -7.59
C GLN A 77 3.27 9.62 -8.02
N LEU A 78 4.50 9.29 -8.41
CA LEU A 78 4.88 7.91 -8.76
C LEU A 78 4.80 6.96 -7.57
N ALA A 79 5.19 7.43 -6.38
CA ALA A 79 5.09 6.65 -5.15
C ALA A 79 3.62 6.40 -4.77
N ILE A 80 2.75 7.42 -4.89
CA ILE A 80 1.31 7.33 -4.64
C ILE A 80 0.67 6.32 -5.62
N GLY A 81 0.81 6.53 -6.93
CA GLY A 81 0.19 5.68 -7.94
C GLY A 81 0.67 4.23 -7.87
N THR A 82 1.98 4.02 -7.66
CA THR A 82 2.56 2.68 -7.47
C THR A 82 2.03 2.01 -6.21
N SER A 83 1.87 2.75 -5.12
CA SER A 83 1.33 2.21 -3.88
C SER A 83 -0.12 1.77 -4.03
N VAL A 84 -0.94 2.50 -4.80
CA VAL A 84 -2.35 2.14 -5.07
C VAL A 84 -2.45 0.77 -5.76
N LEU A 85 -1.54 0.44 -6.68
CA LEU A 85 -1.45 -0.89 -7.29
C LEU A 85 -1.18 -1.98 -6.25
N VAL A 86 -0.23 -1.73 -5.35
CA VAL A 86 0.10 -2.69 -4.27
C VAL A 86 -1.06 -2.84 -3.30
N VAL A 87 -1.72 -1.73 -2.94
CA VAL A 87 -2.93 -1.74 -2.09
C VAL A 87 -4.04 -2.56 -2.72
N LEU A 88 -4.26 -2.45 -4.04
CA LEU A 88 -5.26 -3.24 -4.75
C LEU A 88 -4.98 -4.74 -4.62
N LEU A 89 -3.75 -5.18 -4.92
CA LEU A 89 -3.38 -6.59 -4.85
C LEU A 89 -3.49 -7.15 -3.42
N ASN A 90 -3.07 -6.36 -2.43
CA ASN A 90 -3.24 -6.68 -1.01
C ASN A 90 -4.72 -6.77 -0.62
N ALA A 91 -5.54 -5.79 -1.03
CA ALA A 91 -6.96 -5.74 -0.69
C ALA A 91 -7.77 -6.86 -1.36
N VAL A 92 -7.48 -7.21 -2.60
CA VAL A 92 -8.11 -8.35 -3.29
C VAL A 92 -7.81 -9.64 -2.56
N SER A 93 -6.54 -9.91 -2.24
CA SER A 93 -6.14 -11.09 -1.48
C SER A 93 -6.74 -11.10 -0.08
N GLY A 94 -6.65 -9.99 0.65
CA GLY A 94 -7.21 -9.85 2.01
C GLY A 94 -8.74 -10.04 2.02
N THR A 95 -9.44 -9.45 1.06
CA THR A 95 -10.91 -9.60 0.89
C THR A 95 -11.29 -11.07 0.71
N TRP A 96 -10.58 -11.79 -0.16
CA TRP A 96 -10.78 -13.22 -0.35
C TRP A 96 -10.67 -13.99 0.97
N GLY A 97 -9.63 -13.70 1.77
CA GLY A 97 -9.44 -14.33 3.07
C GLY A 97 -10.55 -13.99 4.06
N TYR A 98 -10.97 -12.72 4.14
CA TYR A 98 -12.03 -12.29 5.06
C TYR A 98 -13.44 -12.75 4.67
N ILE A 99 -13.75 -12.87 3.37
CA ILE A 99 -15.00 -13.46 2.90
C ILE A 99 -15.10 -14.93 3.32
N ARG A 100 -14.01 -15.70 3.18
CA ARG A 100 -13.97 -17.09 3.64
C ARG A 100 -14.21 -17.21 5.15
N GLN A 101 -13.83 -16.21 5.92
CA GLN A 101 -14.08 -16.14 7.37
C GLN A 101 -15.48 -15.64 7.73
N LYS A 102 -16.30 -15.28 6.75
CA LYS A 102 -17.66 -14.70 6.94
C LYS A 102 -17.67 -13.45 7.83
N LYS A 103 -16.62 -12.64 7.81
CA LYS A 103 -16.47 -11.42 8.64
C LYS A 103 -16.78 -10.14 7.88
N VAL A 104 -17.03 -10.19 6.57
CA VAL A 104 -17.35 -9.01 5.77
C VAL A 104 -18.85 -8.70 5.87
N CYS A 105 -19.17 -7.47 6.26
CA CYS A 105 -20.53 -6.96 6.13
C CYS A 105 -20.76 -6.50 4.68
N VAL A 106 -21.32 -7.39 3.86
CA VAL A 106 -21.45 -7.20 2.40
C VAL A 106 -22.28 -5.98 2.06
N ASP A 107 -23.39 -5.74 2.78
CA ASP A 107 -24.27 -4.58 2.56
C ASP A 107 -23.52 -3.25 2.74
N ALA A 108 -22.79 -3.10 3.84
CA ALA A 108 -21.95 -1.92 4.09
C ALA A 108 -20.78 -1.82 3.09
N ALA A 109 -20.13 -2.97 2.78
CA ALA A 109 -19.03 -3.01 1.83
C ALA A 109 -19.45 -2.48 0.45
N LEU A 110 -20.56 -2.92 -0.10
CA LEU A 110 -21.04 -2.49 -1.41
C LEU A 110 -21.43 -1.01 -1.44
N LYS A 111 -22.24 -0.56 -0.45
CA LYS A 111 -22.68 0.84 -0.38
C LYS A 111 -21.51 1.80 -0.25
N PHE A 112 -20.55 1.49 0.63
CA PHE A 112 -19.41 2.36 0.88
C PHE A 112 -18.37 2.28 -0.24
N ALA A 113 -18.16 1.10 -0.83
CA ALA A 113 -17.23 0.91 -1.94
C ALA A 113 -17.65 1.74 -3.16
N VAL A 114 -18.90 1.67 -3.57
CA VAL A 114 -19.41 2.49 -4.68
C VAL A 114 -19.28 3.98 -4.38
N ALA A 115 -19.55 4.39 -3.14
CA ALA A 115 -19.42 5.79 -2.73
C ALA A 115 -17.97 6.31 -2.74
N THR A 116 -16.97 5.43 -2.59
CA THR A 116 -15.55 5.86 -2.67
C THR A 116 -15.11 6.19 -4.09
N VAL A 117 -15.75 5.65 -5.13
CA VAL A 117 -15.32 5.78 -6.53
C VAL A 117 -15.19 7.24 -6.98
N PRO A 118 -16.22 8.11 -6.88
CA PRO A 118 -16.09 9.50 -7.31
C PRO A 118 -15.01 10.24 -6.51
N GLY A 119 -14.89 9.97 -5.21
CA GLY A 119 -13.82 10.53 -4.38
C GLY A 119 -12.43 10.10 -4.85
N ALA A 120 -12.24 8.84 -5.21
CA ALA A 120 -10.97 8.31 -5.67
C ALA A 120 -10.49 8.97 -6.97
N PHE A 121 -11.39 9.20 -7.92
CA PHE A 121 -11.07 9.94 -9.15
C PHE A 121 -10.66 11.39 -8.83
N LEU A 122 -11.44 12.10 -8.05
CA LEU A 122 -11.11 13.48 -7.65
C LEU A 122 -9.78 13.56 -6.89
N GLY A 123 -9.51 12.59 -6.01
CA GLY A 123 -8.28 12.52 -5.22
C GLY A 123 -7.03 12.29 -6.07
N SER A 124 -7.11 11.45 -7.11
CA SER A 124 -5.95 11.22 -8.00
C SER A 124 -5.58 12.44 -8.82
N TYR A 125 -6.57 13.19 -9.33
CA TYR A 125 -6.31 14.49 -9.98
C TYR A 125 -5.75 15.52 -9.00
N ALA A 126 -6.27 15.57 -7.78
CA ALA A 126 -5.75 16.48 -6.75
C ALA A 126 -4.31 16.13 -6.32
N ALA A 127 -3.89 14.88 -6.45
CA ALA A 127 -2.53 14.44 -6.14
C ALA A 127 -1.47 15.10 -7.05
N GLU A 128 -1.83 15.53 -8.27
CA GLU A 128 -0.93 16.26 -9.17
C GLU A 128 -0.46 17.60 -8.58
N TYR A 129 -1.29 18.24 -7.76
CA TYR A 129 -0.97 19.51 -7.14
C TYR A 129 -0.20 19.37 -5.83
N LEU A 130 -0.07 18.16 -5.29
CA LEU A 130 0.66 17.85 -4.07
C LEU A 130 2.12 17.52 -4.38
N GLN A 131 2.96 18.56 -4.41
CA GLN A 131 4.39 18.43 -4.69
C GLN A 131 5.24 19.09 -3.59
N GLY A 132 6.50 18.68 -3.52
CA GLY A 132 7.50 19.28 -2.64
C GLY A 132 7.07 19.36 -1.17
N ARG A 133 7.33 20.48 -0.54
CA ARG A 133 7.07 20.71 0.89
C ARG A 133 5.60 20.52 1.29
N LEU A 134 4.67 20.89 0.42
CA LEU A 134 3.24 20.77 0.69
C LEU A 134 2.82 19.31 0.85
N PHE A 135 3.37 18.41 0.02
CA PHE A 135 3.15 16.97 0.13
C PHE A 135 3.54 16.46 1.52
N TYR A 136 4.77 16.76 1.97
CA TYR A 136 5.27 16.32 3.26
C TYR A 136 4.45 16.85 4.45
N LEU A 137 4.03 18.12 4.39
CA LEU A 137 3.20 18.74 5.43
C LEU A 137 1.81 18.12 5.52
N VAL A 138 1.13 17.97 4.39
CA VAL A 138 -0.25 17.43 4.34
C VAL A 138 -0.26 15.97 4.81
N PHE A 139 0.65 15.15 4.31
CA PHE A 139 0.78 13.75 4.73
C PHE A 139 1.14 13.63 6.20
N GLY A 140 2.15 14.36 6.64
CA GLY A 140 2.62 14.32 8.01
C GLY A 140 1.54 14.75 9.00
N ALA A 141 0.89 15.89 8.76
CA ALA A 141 -0.18 16.39 9.61
C ALA A 141 -1.37 15.40 9.66
N PHE A 142 -1.81 14.88 8.50
CA PHE A 142 -2.88 13.91 8.43
C PHE A 142 -2.58 12.65 9.25
N PHE A 143 -1.38 12.07 9.08
CA PHE A 143 -0.99 10.85 9.77
C PHE A 143 -0.86 11.06 11.28
N VAL A 144 -0.25 12.15 11.72
CA VAL A 144 -0.11 12.44 13.16
C VAL A 144 -1.48 12.62 13.81
N LEU A 145 -2.38 13.40 13.19
CA LEU A 145 -3.74 13.60 13.71
C LEU A 145 -4.53 12.29 13.74
N ALA A 146 -4.45 11.48 12.69
CA ALA A 146 -5.10 10.17 12.62
C ALA A 146 -4.57 9.23 13.72
N ALA A 147 -3.25 9.15 13.90
CA ALA A 147 -2.60 8.32 14.92
C ALA A 147 -3.01 8.70 16.34
N ILE A 148 -2.97 9.98 16.67
CA ILE A 148 -3.37 10.48 18.01
C ILE A 148 -4.84 10.12 18.28
N ASN A 149 -5.72 10.34 17.30
CA ASN A 149 -7.14 10.03 17.45
C ASN A 149 -7.37 8.52 17.63
N MET A 150 -6.71 7.68 16.83
CA MET A 150 -6.78 6.22 16.93
C MET A 150 -6.25 5.73 18.29
N TYR A 151 -5.09 6.22 18.74
CA TYR A 151 -4.48 5.81 20.00
C TYR A 151 -5.34 6.19 21.21
N ARG A 152 -5.82 7.44 21.26
CA ARG A 152 -6.69 7.92 22.35
C ARG A 152 -7.98 7.10 22.47
N LYS A 153 -8.58 6.75 21.33
CA LYS A 153 -9.81 5.95 21.30
C LYS A 153 -9.54 4.46 21.58
N ALA A 154 -8.44 3.90 21.11
CA ALA A 154 -8.04 2.52 21.43
C ALA A 154 -7.81 2.33 22.94
N SER A 155 -7.19 3.30 23.58
CA SER A 155 -6.94 3.27 25.04
C SER A 155 -8.23 3.36 25.87
N LYS A 156 -9.22 4.14 25.42
CA LYS A 156 -10.49 4.31 26.13
C LYS A 156 -11.47 3.13 25.96
N ASN A 157 -11.41 2.42 24.82
CA ASN A 157 -12.39 1.40 24.46
C ASN A 157 -11.81 -0.04 24.49
N ALA A 158 -10.63 -0.25 25.06
CA ALA A 158 -10.00 -1.57 25.15
C ALA A 158 -10.85 -2.62 25.92
N ALA A 159 -11.84 -2.19 26.69
CA ALA A 159 -12.62 -3.06 27.57
C ALA A 159 -14.03 -3.46 27.05
N GLY A 160 -14.52 -2.92 25.91
CA GLY A 160 -15.97 -2.96 25.73
C GLY A 160 -16.57 -3.50 24.43
N LYS A 161 -15.82 -3.70 23.32
CA LYS A 161 -16.47 -4.04 22.03
C LYS A 161 -15.84 -5.24 21.30
N THR A 162 -15.56 -6.32 22.03
CA THR A 162 -14.84 -7.48 21.46
C THR A 162 -15.77 -8.58 20.91
N ALA A 163 -17.04 -8.56 21.22
CA ALA A 163 -18.00 -9.61 20.82
C ALA A 163 -19.35 -8.99 20.46
N GLY A 164 -19.35 -8.08 19.49
CA GLY A 164 -20.61 -7.48 19.03
C GLY A 164 -21.06 -8.06 17.69
N VAL A 165 -22.33 -8.31 17.58
CA VAL A 165 -23.02 -8.50 16.30
C VAL A 165 -22.98 -7.16 15.56
N VAL A 166 -22.86 -7.21 14.22
CA VAL A 166 -23.01 -5.99 13.40
C VAL A 166 -24.34 -5.34 13.76
N PRO A 167 -24.41 -4.02 14.00
CA PRO A 167 -25.67 -3.36 14.30
C PRO A 167 -26.66 -3.62 13.17
N GLU A 168 -27.86 -4.11 13.48
CA GLU A 168 -28.94 -4.32 12.49
C GLU A 168 -29.30 -3.01 11.80
N VAL A 169 -29.20 -1.89 12.53
CA VAL A 169 -29.46 -0.55 12.01
C VAL A 169 -28.22 0.31 12.24
N TYR A 170 -27.59 0.74 11.17
CA TYR A 170 -26.51 1.71 11.18
C TYR A 170 -26.82 2.89 10.22
N ASN A 171 -26.26 4.06 10.50
CA ASN A 171 -26.48 5.23 9.65
C ASN A 171 -25.73 5.11 8.32
N TRP A 172 -26.30 4.37 7.37
CA TRP A 172 -25.69 4.14 6.06
C TRP A 172 -25.50 5.43 5.24
N LYS A 173 -26.38 6.44 5.41
CA LYS A 173 -26.28 7.74 4.71
C LYS A 173 -25.00 8.47 5.12
N LEU A 174 -24.75 8.51 6.42
CA LEU A 174 -23.48 9.07 6.96
C LEU A 174 -22.29 8.26 6.48
N GLY A 175 -22.40 6.93 6.43
CA GLY A 175 -21.38 6.03 5.90
C GLY A 175 -21.02 6.33 4.44
N VAL A 176 -22.03 6.50 3.58
CA VAL A 176 -21.87 6.85 2.16
C VAL A 176 -21.18 8.23 2.01
N LEU A 177 -21.68 9.25 2.72
CA LEU A 177 -21.11 10.59 2.66
C LEU A 177 -19.62 10.60 3.06
N CYS A 178 -19.29 9.95 4.19
CA CYS A 178 -17.92 9.83 4.63
C CYS A 178 -17.06 9.02 3.65
N SER A 179 -17.62 7.99 3.01
CA SER A 179 -16.88 7.15 2.07
C SER A 179 -16.44 7.91 0.81
N VAL A 180 -17.19 8.90 0.35
CA VAL A 180 -16.75 9.81 -0.73
C VAL A 180 -15.47 10.55 -0.30
N GLY A 181 -15.48 11.14 0.89
CA GLY A 181 -14.31 11.84 1.44
C GLY A 181 -13.12 10.90 1.69
N VAL A 182 -13.41 9.66 2.14
CA VAL A 182 -12.35 8.64 2.32
C VAL A 182 -11.77 8.21 0.98
N GLY A 183 -12.58 8.04 -0.06
CA GLY A 183 -12.09 7.75 -1.41
C GLY A 183 -11.14 8.83 -1.93
N PHE A 184 -11.49 10.10 -1.71
CA PHE A 184 -10.64 11.25 -2.04
C PHE A 184 -9.30 11.19 -1.31
N LEU A 185 -9.33 11.06 0.02
CA LEU A 185 -8.11 10.94 0.84
C LEU A 185 -7.30 9.69 0.51
N ALA A 186 -7.97 8.58 0.22
CA ALA A 186 -7.32 7.33 -0.15
C ALA A 186 -6.47 7.46 -1.41
N SER A 187 -7.02 8.12 -2.43
CA SER A 187 -6.37 8.26 -3.72
C SER A 187 -5.29 9.34 -3.70
N ILE A 188 -5.57 10.49 -3.07
CA ILE A 188 -4.57 11.57 -2.96
C ILE A 188 -3.36 11.17 -2.13
N LEU A 189 -3.55 10.31 -1.13
CA LEU A 189 -2.49 9.85 -0.23
C LEU A 189 -1.87 8.50 -0.64
N GLY A 190 -2.45 7.79 -1.62
CA GLY A 190 -1.98 6.47 -2.04
C GLY A 190 -2.11 5.38 -0.96
N ILE A 191 -2.98 5.57 0.04
CA ILE A 191 -3.02 4.72 1.25
C ILE A 191 -4.13 3.67 1.17
N GLY A 192 -5.10 3.87 0.26
CA GLY A 192 -6.27 2.99 0.14
C GLY A 192 -7.42 3.30 1.12
N GLY A 193 -7.31 4.28 2.02
CA GLY A 193 -8.43 4.78 2.85
C GLY A 193 -8.77 4.00 4.11
N GLY A 194 -8.20 2.81 4.35
CA GLY A 194 -8.49 2.00 5.54
C GLY A 194 -8.17 2.68 6.87
N ILE A 195 -7.17 3.58 6.89
CA ILE A 195 -6.83 4.40 8.08
C ILE A 195 -8.03 5.19 8.58
N VAL A 196 -8.88 5.64 7.68
CA VAL A 196 -10.08 6.44 8.02
C VAL A 196 -11.30 5.54 8.14
N HIS A 197 -11.48 4.57 7.22
CA HIS A 197 -12.66 3.69 7.23
C HIS A 197 -12.75 2.83 8.50
N VAL A 198 -11.64 2.17 8.91
CA VAL A 198 -11.68 1.30 10.10
C VAL A 198 -12.11 2.06 11.36
N PRO A 199 -11.43 3.17 11.77
CA PRO A 199 -11.88 3.92 12.93
C PRO A 199 -13.26 4.55 12.75
N PHE A 200 -13.65 4.98 11.55
CA PHE A 200 -14.98 5.49 11.27
C PHE A 200 -16.05 4.41 11.53
N MET A 201 -15.88 3.23 10.96
CA MET A 201 -16.82 2.12 11.16
C MET A 201 -16.91 1.70 12.64
N VAL A 202 -15.77 1.65 13.34
CA VAL A 202 -15.73 1.23 14.76
C VAL A 202 -16.34 2.27 15.69
N TYR A 203 -15.99 3.55 15.51
CA TYR A 203 -16.34 4.59 16.50
C TYR A 203 -17.60 5.39 16.16
N VAL A 204 -17.99 5.47 14.90
CA VAL A 204 -19.17 6.21 14.46
C VAL A 204 -20.32 5.27 14.14
N LEU A 205 -20.03 4.19 13.40
CA LEU A 205 -21.06 3.21 13.03
C LEU A 205 -21.20 2.05 14.03
N ASN A 206 -20.36 1.99 15.08
CA ASN A 206 -20.34 0.97 16.13
C ASN A 206 -20.13 -0.47 15.63
N PHE A 207 -19.42 -0.66 14.53
CA PHE A 207 -19.05 -1.98 14.05
C PHE A 207 -18.00 -2.64 14.96
N PRO A 208 -18.05 -3.98 15.16
CA PRO A 208 -16.96 -4.71 15.79
C PRO A 208 -15.66 -4.53 15.01
N VAL A 209 -14.52 -4.40 15.70
CA VAL A 209 -13.22 -4.08 15.07
C VAL A 209 -12.85 -5.09 13.97
N HIS A 210 -13.02 -6.39 14.20
CA HIS A 210 -12.70 -7.40 13.20
C HIS A 210 -13.59 -7.34 11.96
N VAL A 211 -14.88 -7.00 12.14
CA VAL A 211 -15.80 -6.78 11.01
C VAL A 211 -15.46 -5.50 10.26
N ALA A 212 -15.12 -4.44 10.99
CA ALA A 212 -14.71 -3.17 10.39
C ALA A 212 -13.42 -3.34 9.56
N ILE A 213 -12.42 -4.08 10.05
CA ILE A 213 -11.19 -4.40 9.32
C ILE A 213 -11.52 -5.20 8.04
N ALA A 214 -12.30 -6.27 8.17
CA ALA A 214 -12.68 -7.12 7.04
C ALA A 214 -13.47 -6.36 5.98
N THR A 215 -14.47 -5.58 6.40
CA THR A 215 -15.33 -4.79 5.53
C THR A 215 -14.55 -3.65 4.87
N SER A 216 -13.68 -2.97 5.62
CA SER A 216 -12.78 -1.94 5.09
C SER A 216 -11.85 -2.50 4.02
N THR A 217 -11.28 -3.70 4.22
CA THR A 217 -10.42 -4.35 3.22
C THR A 217 -11.18 -4.60 1.91
N CYS A 218 -12.46 -4.99 1.99
CA CYS A 218 -13.32 -5.16 0.83
C CYS A 218 -13.60 -3.82 0.11
N ILE A 219 -13.90 -2.75 0.87
CA ILE A 219 -14.07 -1.40 0.31
C ILE A 219 -12.80 -0.94 -0.40
N LEU A 220 -11.64 -1.21 0.20
CA LEU A 220 -10.34 -0.89 -0.36
C LEU A 220 -10.10 -1.52 -1.73
N ALA A 221 -10.54 -2.75 -1.95
CA ALA A 221 -10.38 -3.43 -3.25
C ALA A 221 -11.04 -2.63 -4.38
N VAL A 222 -12.24 -2.10 -4.14
CA VAL A 222 -12.98 -1.28 -5.12
C VAL A 222 -12.39 0.13 -5.21
N SER A 223 -12.12 0.78 -4.08
CA SER A 223 -11.56 2.13 -4.04
C SER A 223 -10.19 2.20 -4.70
N SER A 224 -9.30 1.23 -4.42
CA SER A 224 -7.98 1.18 -5.03
C SER A 224 -8.02 0.80 -6.51
N LEU A 225 -9.02 0.02 -6.96
CA LEU A 225 -9.23 -0.24 -8.38
C LEU A 225 -9.58 1.07 -9.12
N ALA A 226 -10.51 1.86 -8.59
CA ALA A 226 -10.85 3.17 -9.16
C ALA A 226 -9.65 4.12 -9.15
N GLY A 227 -8.91 4.18 -8.04
CA GLY A 227 -7.68 4.97 -7.93
C GLY A 227 -6.59 4.49 -8.91
N LEU A 228 -6.42 3.17 -9.08
CA LEU A 228 -5.45 2.60 -10.03
C LEU A 228 -5.75 3.02 -11.45
N VAL A 229 -7.01 2.93 -11.88
CA VAL A 229 -7.42 3.36 -13.24
C VAL A 229 -7.07 4.83 -13.44
N SER A 230 -7.40 5.68 -12.48
CA SER A 230 -7.13 7.11 -12.56
C SER A 230 -5.62 7.43 -12.57
N HIS A 231 -4.83 6.85 -11.65
CA HIS A 231 -3.38 7.04 -11.63
C HIS A 231 -2.66 6.43 -12.84
N ALA A 232 -3.21 5.36 -13.42
CA ALA A 232 -2.70 4.79 -14.67
C ALA A 232 -2.91 5.73 -15.86
N MET A 233 -4.06 6.39 -15.93
CA MET A 233 -4.34 7.41 -16.97
C MET A 233 -3.41 8.63 -16.85
N LEU A 234 -3.01 8.97 -15.62
CA LEU A 234 -2.08 10.07 -15.33
C LEU A 234 -0.59 9.67 -15.45
N GLY A 235 -0.29 8.42 -15.74
CA GLY A 235 1.10 7.94 -15.84
C GLY A 235 1.85 7.82 -14.52
N HIS A 236 1.16 7.80 -13.39
CA HIS A 236 1.74 7.80 -12.03
C HIS A 236 2.17 6.43 -11.51
N ILE A 237 2.33 5.41 -12.36
CA ILE A 237 2.59 4.04 -11.92
C ILE A 237 3.91 3.52 -12.46
N VAL A 238 4.79 3.08 -11.56
CA VAL A 238 5.97 2.28 -11.91
C VAL A 238 5.59 0.80 -11.83
N TRP A 239 5.20 0.23 -12.97
CA TRP A 239 4.63 -1.12 -13.05
C TRP A 239 5.56 -2.21 -12.54
N THR A 240 6.86 -2.12 -12.80
CA THR A 240 7.86 -3.14 -12.41
C THR A 240 7.95 -3.31 -10.90
N SER A 241 8.19 -2.23 -10.16
CA SER A 241 8.24 -2.26 -8.70
C SER A 241 6.86 -2.50 -8.09
N GLY A 242 5.81 -1.89 -8.66
CA GLY A 242 4.43 -2.06 -8.19
C GLY A 242 3.95 -3.50 -8.27
N LEU A 243 4.23 -4.22 -9.36
CA LEU A 243 3.88 -5.64 -9.52
C LEU A 243 4.73 -6.55 -8.61
N ALA A 244 6.03 -6.28 -8.47
CA ALA A 244 6.90 -7.07 -7.60
C ALA A 244 6.49 -6.94 -6.12
N ILE A 245 6.32 -5.72 -5.62
CA ILE A 245 5.84 -5.48 -4.25
C ILE A 245 4.42 -6.02 -4.09
N GLY A 246 3.55 -5.79 -5.08
CA GLY A 246 2.16 -6.23 -5.08
C GLY A 246 2.00 -7.75 -5.03
N ALA A 247 2.82 -8.50 -5.76
CA ALA A 247 2.84 -9.96 -5.69
C ALA A 247 3.22 -10.45 -4.28
N GLY A 248 4.24 -9.85 -3.67
CA GLY A 248 4.58 -10.09 -2.27
C GLY A 248 3.43 -9.75 -1.33
N ALA A 249 2.79 -8.59 -1.53
CA ALA A 249 1.67 -8.15 -0.71
C ALA A 249 0.44 -9.06 -0.83
N PHE A 250 0.19 -9.61 -2.01
CA PHE A 250 -0.87 -10.58 -2.23
C PHE A 250 -0.68 -11.84 -1.36
N VAL A 251 0.53 -12.37 -1.29
CA VAL A 251 0.88 -13.52 -0.44
C VAL A 251 0.84 -13.13 1.04
N GLY A 252 1.45 -12.00 1.41
CA GLY A 252 1.52 -11.51 2.78
C GLY A 252 0.15 -11.24 3.39
N ALA A 253 -0.82 -10.79 2.58
CA ALA A 253 -2.18 -10.53 3.00
C ALA A 253 -2.87 -11.74 3.63
N GLN A 254 -2.65 -12.94 3.10
CA GLN A 254 -3.23 -14.17 3.67
C GLN A 254 -2.70 -14.42 5.09
N GLY A 255 -1.40 -14.19 5.31
CA GLY A 255 -0.79 -14.24 6.65
C GLY A 255 -1.39 -13.20 7.59
N GLY A 256 -1.59 -11.98 7.11
CA GLY A 256 -2.21 -10.88 7.86
C GLY A 256 -3.65 -11.20 8.27
N VAL A 257 -4.45 -11.73 7.36
CA VAL A 257 -5.84 -12.18 7.62
C VAL A 257 -5.89 -13.30 8.66
N ALA A 258 -4.98 -14.27 8.59
CA ALA A 258 -4.90 -15.35 9.56
C ALA A 258 -4.48 -14.84 10.96
N LEU A 259 -3.52 -13.94 11.01
CA LEU A 259 -3.04 -13.34 12.26
C LEU A 259 -4.06 -12.40 12.91
N ALA A 260 -4.83 -11.67 12.10
CA ALA A 260 -5.88 -10.77 12.59
C ALA A 260 -6.93 -11.47 13.46
N GLN A 261 -7.18 -12.76 13.23
CA GLN A 261 -8.11 -13.55 14.05
C GLN A 261 -7.57 -13.86 15.44
N ARG A 262 -6.26 -13.96 15.58
CA ARG A 262 -5.59 -14.36 16.82
C ARG A 262 -5.30 -13.18 17.75
N LEU A 263 -5.31 -11.95 17.21
CA LEU A 263 -4.99 -10.75 17.95
C LEU A 263 -6.24 -10.07 18.52
N GLN A 264 -6.10 -9.55 19.73
CA GLN A 264 -7.16 -8.78 20.38
C GLN A 264 -7.36 -7.42 19.65
N SER A 265 -8.61 -6.98 19.56
CA SER A 265 -9.00 -5.73 18.91
C SER A 265 -8.22 -4.50 19.39
N GLY A 266 -7.94 -4.41 20.70
CA GLY A 266 -7.16 -3.31 21.27
C GLY A 266 -5.71 -3.29 20.81
N ILE A 267 -5.10 -4.46 20.64
CA ILE A 267 -3.72 -4.61 20.12
C ILE A 267 -3.65 -4.16 18.67
N LEU A 268 -4.61 -4.59 17.84
CA LEU A 268 -4.69 -4.21 16.43
C LEU A 268 -4.75 -2.69 16.26
N MET A 269 -5.62 -2.03 17.01
CA MET A 269 -5.78 -0.57 16.94
C MET A 269 -4.56 0.19 17.47
N LYS A 270 -3.89 -0.32 18.51
CA LYS A 270 -2.65 0.28 19.03
C LYS A 270 -1.49 0.12 18.04
N LEU A 271 -1.30 -1.08 17.46
CA LEU A 271 -0.28 -1.32 16.44
C LEU A 271 -0.48 -0.38 15.24
N ALA A 272 -1.73 -0.29 14.75
CA ALA A 272 -2.05 0.63 13.67
C ALA A 272 -1.69 2.08 14.01
N SER A 273 -2.08 2.55 15.21
CA SER A 273 -1.82 3.94 15.62
C SER A 273 -0.33 4.26 15.75
N VAL A 274 0.47 3.34 16.28
CA VAL A 274 1.94 3.53 16.40
C VAL A 274 2.58 3.60 15.01
N LEU A 275 2.21 2.72 14.11
CA LEU A 275 2.76 2.67 12.75
C LEU A 275 2.41 3.94 11.97
N VAL A 276 1.16 4.41 12.08
CA VAL A 276 0.70 5.67 11.48
C VAL A 276 1.45 6.87 12.08
N LEU A 277 1.71 6.88 13.39
CA LEU A 277 2.41 7.96 14.08
C LEU A 277 3.86 8.08 13.60
N ILE A 278 4.59 6.96 13.57
CA ILE A 278 5.99 6.92 13.11
C ILE A 278 6.08 7.47 11.68
N THR A 279 5.18 7.03 10.81
CA THR A 279 5.10 7.50 9.43
C THR A 279 4.84 9.01 9.37
N GLY A 280 3.87 9.51 10.13
CA GLY A 280 3.52 10.93 10.14
C GLY A 280 4.66 11.82 10.64
N ILE A 281 5.35 11.42 11.70
CA ILE A 281 6.52 12.15 12.20
C ILE A 281 7.63 12.22 11.15
N LYS A 282 7.92 11.10 10.48
CA LYS A 282 8.94 11.06 9.42
C LYS A 282 8.61 12.00 8.26
N PHE A 283 7.34 12.10 7.85
CA PHE A 283 6.92 13.07 6.84
C PHE A 283 7.11 14.52 7.32
N LEU A 284 6.74 14.85 8.56
CA LEU A 284 6.93 16.20 9.09
C LEU A 284 8.39 16.60 9.20
N MET A 285 9.25 15.68 9.63
CA MET A 285 10.70 15.94 9.69
C MET A 285 11.31 16.25 8.31
N ASN A 286 10.77 15.70 7.24
CA ASN A 286 11.23 15.99 5.87
C ASN A 286 10.55 17.23 5.26
N ALA A 287 9.57 17.82 5.93
CA ALA A 287 8.94 19.07 5.54
C ALA A 287 9.65 20.30 6.12
N LEU A 288 10.43 20.13 7.18
CA LEU A 288 11.20 21.18 7.87
C LEU A 288 12.58 21.33 7.25
#